data_f8cb4ae8e6cfbc9fee06e2015fa1296b
#
_entry.id   f8cb4ae8e6cfbc9fee06e2015fa1296b
#
_cell.length_a   1.000
_cell.length_b   1.000
_cell.length_c   1.000
_cell.angle_alpha   90.00
_cell.angle_beta   90.00
_cell.angle_gamma   90.00
#
_symmetry.space_group_name_H-M   'P 1'
#
loop_
_entity.id
_entity.type
_entity.pdbx_description
1 polymer ?
#
loop_
_entity_poly.entity_id
_entity_poly.type
_entity_poly.pdbx_seq_one_letter_code
_entity_poly.pdbx_strand_id
1 'polypeptide(L)'
;EGTPSALEVLDEFPRLLVSRTMSKAFALAGGRLGYVAADAAIIDALRIVRLPYHLSAVTQAVALAALAHADELLARVNELRVTRDELAEWLKDRGLDVADSDANFVLFGRFDDRHAVWQGLVDRGGLIRETGREGWLRVSVGTPAEMQAFYSSLQEVTR
;
A
#
# COMPACT_ATOMS: atom_id res chain seq x y z
N GLU A 1 7.29 12.17 2.81
CA GLU A 1 7.39 13.51 2.20
C GLU A 1 8.83 13.99 2.22
N GLY A 2 9.29 14.61 1.13
CA GLY A 2 10.65 15.14 1.04
C GLY A 2 11.72 14.15 0.58
N THR A 3 11.41 12.88 0.37
CA THR A 3 12.37 11.93 -0.21
C THR A 3 12.38 12.10 -1.74
N PRO A 4 13.53 12.43 -2.35
CA PRO A 4 13.63 12.55 -3.81
C PRO A 4 13.29 11.23 -4.49
N SER A 5 12.66 11.33 -5.66
CA SER A 5 12.36 10.13 -6.45
C SER A 5 13.63 9.57 -7.06
N ALA A 6 13.80 8.24 -7.04
CA ALA A 6 14.89 7.60 -7.79
C ALA A 6 14.84 7.88 -9.31
N LEU A 7 13.73 8.41 -9.82
CA LEU A 7 13.65 8.90 -11.20
C LEU A 7 14.57 10.09 -11.47
N GLU A 8 14.86 10.90 -10.45
CA GLU A 8 15.68 12.10 -10.57
C GLU A 8 17.17 11.80 -10.83
N VAL A 9 17.60 10.59 -10.49
CA VAL A 9 18.99 10.14 -10.64
C VAL A 9 19.18 9.09 -11.74
N LEU A 10 18.19 8.87 -12.58
CA LEU A 10 18.28 7.89 -13.67
C LEU A 10 19.46 8.16 -14.63
N ASP A 11 19.73 9.41 -14.94
CA ASP A 11 20.82 9.81 -15.85
C ASP A 11 22.20 9.58 -15.23
N GLU A 12 22.30 9.53 -13.91
CA GLU A 12 23.56 9.29 -13.19
C GLU A 12 23.89 7.80 -13.09
N PHE A 13 22.88 6.94 -13.16
CA PHE A 13 23.02 5.49 -12.95
C PHE A 13 22.48 4.68 -14.13
N PRO A 14 23.30 4.41 -15.17
CA PRO A 14 22.86 3.74 -16.40
C PRO A 14 22.24 2.35 -16.21
N ARG A 15 22.47 1.71 -15.04
CA ARG A 15 21.90 0.39 -14.70
C ARG A 15 20.74 0.46 -13.71
N LEU A 16 20.25 1.66 -13.40
CA LEU A 16 19.10 1.84 -12.51
C LEU A 16 17.79 1.53 -13.26
N LEU A 17 16.94 0.74 -12.63
CA LEU A 17 15.56 0.54 -13.03
C LEU A 17 14.64 1.02 -11.89
N VAL A 18 13.73 1.89 -12.20
CA VAL A 18 12.71 2.36 -11.26
C VAL A 18 11.37 1.77 -11.67
N SER A 19 10.88 0.78 -10.90
CA SER A 19 9.58 0.17 -11.14
C SER A 19 8.48 0.86 -10.32
N ARG A 20 7.31 1.01 -10.92
CA ARG A 20 6.11 1.57 -10.30
C ARG A 20 4.91 0.67 -10.59
N THR A 21 3.97 0.65 -9.67
CA THR A 21 2.72 -0.08 -9.84
C THR A 21 1.52 0.86 -9.80
N MET A 22 0.50 0.57 -10.57
CA MET A 22 -0.79 1.25 -10.51
C MET A 22 -1.78 0.55 -9.55
N SER A 23 -1.35 -0.52 -8.89
CA SER A 23 -2.22 -1.36 -8.05
C SER A 23 -2.77 -0.66 -6.80
N LYS A 24 -2.09 0.38 -6.29
CA LYS A 24 -2.46 1.06 -5.04
C LYS A 24 -3.01 2.46 -5.32
N ALA A 25 -2.15 3.41 -5.68
CA ALA A 25 -2.53 4.81 -5.90
C ALA A 25 -3.64 5.00 -6.95
N PHE A 26 -3.71 4.11 -7.94
CA PHE A 26 -4.73 4.14 -8.99
C PHE A 26 -5.83 3.09 -8.80
N ALA A 27 -5.92 2.43 -7.66
CA ALA A 27 -6.91 1.39 -7.35
C ALA A 27 -6.98 0.23 -8.37
N LEU A 28 -5.91 0.00 -9.16
CA LEU A 28 -5.85 -0.95 -10.27
C LEU A 28 -5.17 -2.28 -9.90
N ALA A 29 -5.40 -2.79 -8.70
CA ALA A 29 -4.80 -4.06 -8.27
C ALA A 29 -5.18 -5.23 -9.19
N GLY A 30 -6.43 -5.30 -9.63
CA GLY A 30 -6.94 -6.30 -10.58
C GLY A 30 -6.43 -6.12 -12.01
N GLY A 31 -6.00 -4.92 -12.40
CA GLY A 31 -5.48 -4.62 -13.74
C GLY A 31 -4.07 -5.18 -14.01
N ARG A 32 -3.35 -5.64 -12.98
CA ARG A 32 -2.00 -6.20 -13.08
C ARG A 32 -1.04 -5.33 -13.88
N LEU A 33 -1.10 -4.00 -13.66
CA LEU A 33 -0.35 -3.01 -14.41
C LEU A 33 0.70 -2.32 -13.55
N GLY A 34 1.88 -2.18 -14.14
CA GLY A 34 2.98 -1.38 -13.65
C GLY A 34 3.81 -0.85 -14.82
N TYR A 35 4.77 -0.02 -14.53
CA TYR A 35 5.72 0.46 -15.51
C TYR A 35 7.13 0.50 -14.93
N VAL A 36 8.10 0.57 -15.81
CA VAL A 36 9.51 0.73 -15.47
C VAL A 36 10.08 1.92 -16.23
N ALA A 37 10.89 2.72 -15.56
CA ALA A 37 11.73 3.74 -16.15
C ALA A 37 13.19 3.32 -15.98
N ALA A 38 13.96 3.38 -17.08
CA ALA A 38 15.37 2.99 -17.12
C ALA A 38 16.03 3.57 -18.37
N ASP A 39 17.35 3.41 -18.48
CA ASP A 39 18.09 3.70 -19.72
C ASP A 39 17.49 2.96 -20.93
N ALA A 40 17.56 3.59 -22.11
CA ALA A 40 16.97 3.08 -23.34
C ALA A 40 17.47 1.67 -23.70
N ALA A 41 18.75 1.38 -23.47
CA ALA A 41 19.31 0.07 -23.77
C ALA A 41 18.69 -1.05 -22.89
N ILE A 42 18.37 -0.73 -21.62
CA ILE A 42 17.68 -1.64 -20.72
C ILE A 42 16.23 -1.84 -21.19
N ILE A 43 15.54 -0.76 -21.55
CA ILE A 43 14.15 -0.84 -22.06
C ILE A 43 14.10 -1.70 -23.33
N ASP A 44 15.05 -1.56 -24.25
CA ASP A 44 15.10 -2.35 -25.47
C ASP A 44 15.37 -3.84 -25.18
N ALA A 45 16.23 -4.15 -24.22
CA ALA A 45 16.43 -5.53 -23.76
C ALA A 45 15.15 -6.12 -23.14
N LEU A 46 14.42 -5.35 -22.31
CA LEU A 46 13.13 -5.76 -21.73
C LEU A 46 12.07 -6.00 -22.82
N ARG A 47 12.05 -5.21 -23.89
CA ARG A 47 11.14 -5.42 -25.02
C ARG A 47 11.36 -6.75 -25.75
N ILE A 48 12.59 -7.22 -25.80
CA ILE A 48 12.93 -8.51 -26.42
C ILE A 48 12.40 -9.69 -25.59
N VAL A 49 12.53 -9.62 -24.27
CA VAL A 49 12.21 -10.75 -23.37
C VAL A 49 10.77 -10.76 -22.85
N ARG A 50 10.06 -9.63 -22.96
CA ARG A 50 8.66 -9.57 -22.53
C ARG A 50 7.75 -10.42 -23.43
N LEU A 51 6.70 -10.98 -22.85
CA LEU A 51 5.69 -11.71 -23.62
C LEU A 51 4.97 -10.76 -24.60
N PRO A 52 4.72 -11.20 -25.85
CA PRO A 52 3.79 -10.52 -26.74
C PRO A 52 2.41 -10.41 -26.08
N TYR A 53 1.69 -9.33 -26.32
CA TYR A 53 0.32 -9.13 -25.78
C TYR A 53 0.19 -9.28 -24.27
N HIS A 54 1.25 -8.96 -23.51
CA HIS A 54 1.28 -9.08 -22.05
C HIS A 54 0.27 -8.20 -21.31
N LEU A 55 -0.29 -7.17 -21.98
CA LEU A 55 -1.36 -6.32 -21.47
C LEU A 55 -2.59 -6.45 -22.37
N SER A 56 -3.74 -6.79 -21.77
CA SER A 56 -5.00 -6.83 -22.51
C SER A 56 -5.45 -5.43 -22.95
N ALA A 57 -6.23 -5.34 -24.02
CA ALA A 57 -6.83 -4.08 -24.46
C ALA A 57 -7.73 -3.47 -23.37
N VAL A 58 -8.42 -4.32 -22.61
CA VAL A 58 -9.27 -3.89 -21.48
C VAL A 58 -8.41 -3.24 -20.39
N THR A 59 -7.31 -3.87 -19.99
CA THR A 59 -6.38 -3.28 -19.00
C THR A 59 -5.85 -1.92 -19.46
N GLN A 60 -5.49 -1.81 -20.74
CA GLN A 60 -4.99 -0.56 -21.32
C GLN A 60 -6.06 0.53 -21.29
N ALA A 61 -7.29 0.24 -21.71
CA ALA A 61 -8.40 1.19 -21.70
C ALA A 61 -8.73 1.67 -20.28
N VAL A 62 -8.79 0.76 -19.30
CA VAL A 62 -9.03 1.10 -17.89
C VAL A 62 -7.88 1.95 -17.34
N ALA A 63 -6.63 1.64 -17.68
CA ALA A 63 -5.49 2.42 -17.23
C ALA A 63 -5.50 3.85 -17.80
N LEU A 64 -5.85 4.02 -19.08
CA LEU A 64 -5.99 5.34 -19.71
C LEU A 64 -7.09 6.16 -19.03
N ALA A 65 -8.23 5.53 -18.73
CA ALA A 65 -9.30 6.18 -17.98
C ALA A 65 -8.84 6.60 -16.58
N ALA A 66 -8.13 5.73 -15.84
CA ALA A 66 -7.59 6.06 -14.53
C ALA A 66 -6.58 7.20 -14.57
N LEU A 67 -5.73 7.26 -15.60
CA LEU A 67 -4.78 8.36 -15.79
C LEU A 67 -5.48 9.69 -16.09
N ALA A 68 -6.61 9.68 -16.81
CA ALA A 68 -7.41 10.87 -17.03
C ALA A 68 -8.01 11.45 -15.75
N HIS A 69 -8.11 10.64 -14.68
CA HIS A 69 -8.59 11.02 -13.35
C HIS A 69 -7.46 11.02 -12.30
N ALA A 70 -6.21 11.22 -12.73
CA ALA A 70 -5.05 11.11 -11.84
C ALA A 70 -5.13 12.06 -10.63
N ASP A 71 -5.54 13.30 -10.82
CA ASP A 71 -5.61 14.30 -9.75
C ASP A 71 -6.63 13.87 -8.67
N GLU A 72 -7.78 13.36 -9.07
CA GLU A 72 -8.80 12.85 -8.15
C GLU A 72 -8.27 11.64 -7.35
N LEU A 73 -7.62 10.68 -8.02
CA LEU A 73 -7.08 9.51 -7.39
C LEU A 73 -5.91 9.84 -6.44
N LEU A 74 -5.07 10.79 -6.82
CA LEU A 74 -3.97 11.25 -5.96
C LEU A 74 -4.47 12.05 -4.75
N ALA A 75 -5.57 12.79 -4.87
CA ALA A 75 -6.22 13.43 -3.72
C ALA A 75 -6.65 12.39 -2.68
N ARG A 76 -7.24 11.27 -3.11
CA ARG A 76 -7.58 10.14 -2.22
C ARG A 76 -6.35 9.49 -1.56
N VAL A 77 -5.22 9.44 -2.25
CA VAL A 77 -3.95 8.98 -1.65
C VAL A 77 -3.55 9.88 -0.49
N ASN A 78 -3.72 11.20 -0.62
CA ASN A 78 -3.43 12.14 0.46
C ASN A 78 -4.38 11.94 1.67
N GLU A 79 -5.65 11.70 1.44
CA GLU A 79 -6.61 11.33 2.51
C GLU A 79 -6.15 10.06 3.24
N LEU A 80 -5.76 9.02 2.49
CA LEU A 80 -5.23 7.78 3.08
C LEU A 80 -3.96 8.02 3.91
N ARG A 81 -3.08 8.93 3.48
CA ARG A 81 -1.86 9.28 4.23
C ARG A 81 -2.21 9.91 5.57
N VAL A 82 -3.12 10.88 5.59
CA VAL A 82 -3.60 11.51 6.83
C VAL A 82 -4.21 10.46 7.76
N THR A 83 -5.11 9.64 7.25
CA THR A 83 -5.75 8.58 8.04
C THR A 83 -4.74 7.55 8.58
N ARG A 84 -3.68 7.23 7.81
CA ARG A 84 -2.58 6.35 8.26
C ARG A 84 -1.85 6.97 9.45
N ASP A 85 -1.52 8.25 9.36
CA ASP A 85 -0.76 8.93 10.40
C ASP A 85 -1.61 9.07 11.68
N GLU A 86 -2.89 9.41 11.55
CA GLU A 86 -3.87 9.40 12.66
C GLU A 86 -4.00 8.02 13.30
N LEU A 87 -4.07 6.95 12.50
CA LEU A 87 -4.10 5.57 12.98
C LEU A 87 -2.84 5.22 13.76
N ALA A 88 -1.66 5.61 13.26
CA ALA A 88 -0.40 5.33 13.92
C ALA A 88 -0.32 6.01 15.30
N GLU A 89 -0.71 7.27 15.40
CA GLU A 89 -0.78 7.99 16.67
C GLU A 89 -1.82 7.38 17.61
N TRP A 90 -3.02 7.06 17.11
CA TRP A 90 -4.06 6.42 17.90
C TRP A 90 -3.63 5.07 18.52
N LEU A 91 -2.83 4.28 17.80
CA LEU A 91 -2.26 3.02 18.31
C LEU A 91 -1.18 3.26 19.36
N LYS A 92 -0.29 4.25 19.14
CA LYS A 92 0.76 4.65 20.11
C LYS A 92 0.16 5.14 21.43
N ASP A 93 -0.90 5.95 21.38
CA ASP A 93 -1.61 6.46 22.56
C ASP A 93 -2.20 5.35 23.44
N ARG A 94 -2.34 4.14 22.88
CA ARG A 94 -2.78 2.94 23.59
C ARG A 94 -1.65 2.05 24.08
N GLY A 95 -0.42 2.55 23.97
CA GLY A 95 0.77 1.83 24.42
C GLY A 95 1.22 0.72 23.50
N LEU A 96 0.71 0.68 22.26
CA LEU A 96 1.13 -0.29 21.27
C LEU A 96 2.37 0.20 20.51
N ASP A 97 3.29 -0.70 20.24
CA ASP A 97 4.39 -0.41 19.31
C ASP A 97 3.85 -0.25 17.90
N VAL A 98 4.35 0.75 17.19
CA VAL A 98 3.97 1.04 15.80
C VAL A 98 5.22 1.26 14.97
N ALA A 99 5.34 0.51 13.88
CA ALA A 99 6.43 0.71 12.93
C ALA A 99 6.14 1.92 12.03
N ASP A 100 7.16 2.70 11.73
CA ASP A 100 7.06 3.77 10.74
C ASP A 100 6.60 3.24 9.39
N SER A 101 5.72 3.96 8.73
CA SER A 101 5.12 3.51 7.47
C SER A 101 4.88 4.66 6.51
N ASP A 102 5.37 4.48 5.28
CA ASP A 102 5.01 5.28 4.10
C ASP A 102 4.06 4.50 3.15
N ALA A 103 3.55 3.36 3.61
CA ALA A 103 2.65 2.50 2.85
C ALA A 103 1.17 2.83 3.14
N ASN A 104 0.27 2.08 2.52
CA ASN A 104 -1.17 2.12 2.79
C ASN A 104 -1.60 1.18 3.93
N PHE A 105 -0.70 0.83 4.82
CA PHE A 105 -0.94 -0.03 5.97
C PHE A 105 -0.01 0.34 7.12
N VAL A 106 -0.34 -0.11 8.33
CA VAL A 106 0.44 0.04 9.54
C VAL A 106 0.73 -1.33 10.15
N LEU A 107 1.98 -1.55 10.58
CA LEU A 107 2.37 -2.67 11.44
C LEU A 107 2.31 -2.19 12.89
N PHE A 108 1.66 -2.96 13.75
CA PHE A 108 1.47 -2.62 15.16
C PHE A 108 1.48 -3.87 16.04
N GLY A 109 1.80 -3.72 17.30
CA GLY A 109 1.95 -4.80 18.29
C GLY A 109 2.59 -4.20 19.54
N ARG A 110 3.30 -4.92 20.36
CA ARG A 110 3.59 -6.37 20.42
C ARG A 110 2.55 -7.05 21.30
N PHE A 111 1.83 -7.98 20.75
CA PHE A 111 0.88 -8.78 21.52
C PHE A 111 1.55 -10.08 21.99
N ASP A 112 1.29 -10.49 23.21
CA ASP A 112 1.73 -11.80 23.73
C ASP A 112 1.05 -12.93 22.96
N ASP A 113 -0.25 -12.78 22.70
CA ASP A 113 -1.03 -13.66 21.83
C ASP A 113 -1.66 -12.86 20.68
N ARG A 114 -0.86 -12.62 19.64
CA ARG A 114 -1.34 -11.90 18.45
C ARG A 114 -2.45 -12.65 17.72
N HIS A 115 -2.46 -14.00 17.82
CA HIS A 115 -3.46 -14.81 17.14
C HIS A 115 -4.83 -14.62 17.80
N ALA A 116 -4.91 -14.59 19.12
CA ALA A 116 -6.15 -14.30 19.82
C ALA A 116 -6.69 -12.91 19.47
N VAL A 117 -5.82 -11.88 19.40
CA VAL A 117 -6.23 -10.54 18.99
C VAL A 117 -6.70 -10.53 17.53
N TRP A 118 -5.96 -11.16 16.63
CA TRP A 118 -6.35 -11.28 15.21
C TRP A 118 -7.70 -11.98 15.05
N GLN A 119 -7.89 -13.14 15.71
CA GLN A 119 -9.14 -13.88 15.65
C GLN A 119 -10.31 -13.08 16.22
N GLY A 120 -10.10 -12.39 17.33
CA GLY A 120 -11.12 -11.51 17.93
C GLY A 120 -11.55 -10.37 17.00
N LEU A 121 -10.64 -9.83 16.20
CA LEU A 121 -10.95 -8.84 15.17
C LEU A 121 -11.71 -9.47 13.99
N VAL A 122 -11.29 -10.66 13.53
CA VAL A 122 -11.97 -11.40 12.46
C VAL A 122 -13.42 -11.74 12.86
N ASP A 123 -13.64 -12.18 14.08
CA ASP A 123 -14.98 -12.50 14.61
C ASP A 123 -15.93 -11.28 14.63
N ARG A 124 -15.35 -10.06 14.60
CA ARG A 124 -16.06 -8.77 14.50
C ARG A 124 -16.09 -8.19 13.07
N GLY A 125 -15.68 -8.98 12.07
CA GLY A 125 -15.66 -8.59 10.66
C GLY A 125 -14.41 -7.82 10.24
N GLY A 126 -13.41 -7.65 11.10
CA GLY A 126 -12.16 -6.98 10.81
C GLY A 126 -11.15 -7.88 10.11
N LEU A 127 -11.02 -7.78 8.78
CA LEU A 127 -10.06 -8.57 8.00
C LEU A 127 -8.67 -7.90 7.98
N ILE A 128 -7.89 -8.11 9.03
CA ILE A 128 -6.50 -7.68 9.10
C ILE A 128 -5.53 -8.86 8.85
N ARG A 129 -4.24 -8.61 8.84
CA ARG A 129 -3.25 -9.65 8.57
C ARG A 129 -2.41 -9.98 9.80
N GLU A 130 -2.34 -11.27 10.10
CA GLU A 130 -1.39 -11.87 11.00
C GLU A 130 -0.11 -12.21 10.23
N THR A 131 0.69 -11.20 9.91
CA THR A 131 1.93 -11.35 9.12
C THR A 131 3.07 -10.54 9.72
N GLY A 132 4.29 -10.91 9.35
CA GLY A 132 5.48 -10.20 9.76
C GLY A 132 6.09 -10.79 11.03
N ARG A 133 6.72 -9.93 11.84
CA ARG A 133 7.42 -10.30 13.07
C ARG A 133 6.44 -10.85 14.12
N GLU A 134 6.92 -11.76 14.94
CA GLU A 134 6.14 -12.31 16.07
C GLU A 134 5.60 -11.20 16.97
N GLY A 135 4.34 -11.35 17.42
CA GLY A 135 3.63 -10.34 18.20
C GLY A 135 3.05 -9.18 17.39
N TRP A 136 3.30 -9.09 16.07
CA TRP A 136 2.86 -7.97 15.23
C TRP A 136 1.69 -8.35 14.34
N LEU A 137 0.79 -7.37 14.15
CA LEU A 137 -0.33 -7.41 13.21
C LEU A 137 -0.19 -6.31 12.18
N ARG A 138 -0.86 -6.45 11.04
CA ARG A 138 -0.87 -5.45 9.97
C ARG A 138 -2.30 -5.10 9.59
N VAL A 139 -2.65 -3.83 9.71
CA VAL A 139 -3.93 -3.28 9.26
C VAL A 139 -3.72 -2.39 8.04
N SER A 140 -4.53 -2.54 7.01
CA SER A 140 -4.57 -1.60 5.90
C SER A 140 -5.46 -0.43 6.25
N VAL A 141 -5.07 0.76 5.82
CA VAL A 141 -5.89 1.95 5.96
C VAL A 141 -7.09 1.83 5.02
N GLY A 142 -8.28 2.02 5.57
CA GLY A 142 -9.54 1.94 4.88
C GLY A 142 -10.30 3.27 4.86
N THR A 143 -11.57 3.21 4.54
CA THR A 143 -12.50 4.33 4.63
C THR A 143 -12.71 4.77 6.09
N PRO A 144 -13.21 5.98 6.36
CA PRO A 144 -13.51 6.42 7.72
C PRO A 144 -14.41 5.45 8.50
N ALA A 145 -15.39 4.85 7.85
CA ALA A 145 -16.29 3.87 8.47
C ALA A 145 -15.57 2.57 8.85
N GLU A 146 -14.68 2.07 7.96
CA GLU A 146 -13.88 0.88 8.23
C GLU A 146 -12.87 1.13 9.36
N MET A 147 -12.26 2.32 9.40
CA MET A 147 -11.36 2.69 10.48
C MET A 147 -12.08 2.80 11.81
N GLN A 148 -13.29 3.38 11.84
CA GLN A 148 -14.10 3.43 13.06
C GLN A 148 -14.47 2.04 13.57
N ALA A 149 -14.83 1.12 12.68
CA ALA A 149 -15.11 -0.27 13.02
C ALA A 149 -13.86 -0.96 13.59
N PHE A 150 -12.69 -0.75 12.98
CA PHE A 150 -11.42 -1.27 13.45
C PHE A 150 -11.09 -0.74 14.87
N TYR A 151 -11.19 0.57 15.09
CA TYR A 151 -10.92 1.18 16.40
C TYR A 151 -11.80 0.57 17.50
N SER A 152 -13.10 0.46 17.25
CA SER A 152 -14.05 -0.12 18.21
C SER A 152 -13.72 -1.57 18.49
N SER A 153 -13.49 -2.38 17.45
CA SER A 153 -13.19 -3.80 17.59
C SER A 153 -11.87 -4.04 18.33
N LEU A 154 -10.81 -3.29 18.02
CA LEU A 154 -9.52 -3.45 18.69
C LEU A 154 -9.63 -3.11 20.19
N GLN A 155 -10.35 -2.05 20.54
CA GLN A 155 -10.59 -1.69 21.93
C GLN A 155 -11.33 -2.78 22.74
N GLU A 156 -12.22 -3.51 22.10
CA GLU A 156 -12.95 -4.61 22.75
C GLU A 156 -12.09 -5.85 22.95
N VAL A 157 -11.23 -6.14 21.96
CA VAL A 157 -10.39 -7.35 21.95
C VAL A 157 -9.17 -7.21 22.88
N THR A 158 -8.71 -5.98 23.15
CA THR A 158 -7.51 -5.70 23.95
C THR A 158 -7.82 -5.23 25.38
N ARG A 159 -9.07 -5.31 25.81
CA ARG A 159 -9.49 -5.11 27.22
C ARG A 159 -9.16 -6.34 28.04
#